data_87449763a35197a0ea5d402afd890f2a
#
_entry.id   87449763a35197a0ea5d402afd890f2a
#
_cell.length_a   1.000
_cell.length_b   1.000
_cell.length_c   1.000
_cell.angle_alpha   90.00
_cell.angle_beta   90.00
_cell.angle_gamma   90.00
#
_symmetry.space_group_name_H-M   'P 1'
#
loop_
_entity.id
_entity.type
_entity.pdbx_description
1 polymer ?
#
loop_
_entity_poly.entity_id
_entity_poly.type
_entity_poly.pdbx_seq_one_letter_code
_entity_poly.pdbx_strand_id
1 'polypeptide(L)'
;MRDRHDRATTDHPTRDRTTARSSPLGDRNCVLLVGKVRSEPAWYDRPEGRACCFDLEIADGEDAAAARVPVAWIDLPRKASIVRVGARLAVAGRLHQRFFRAEGRTLTRLEVRSTRVVSTRGRARAVAMLDDAVA
;
A
#
# COMPACT_ATOMS: atom_id res chain seq x y z
N MET A 1 11.88 -3.42 -44.11
CA MET A 1 11.98 -3.76 -43.97
C MET A 1 11.66 -3.99 -43.59
N ARG A 2 11.47 -3.66 -43.36
CA ARG A 2 11.32 -3.98 -42.99
C ARG A 2 10.88 -4.24 -42.23
N ASP A 3 10.61 -3.88 -41.97
CA ASP A 3 10.34 -4.28 -41.39
C ASP A 3 9.92 -4.27 -40.67
N ARG A 4 9.81 -4.00 -40.42
CA ARG A 4 9.64 -4.26 -39.88
C ARG A 4 9.10 -4.10 -39.22
N HIS A 5 8.92 -3.69 -39.16
CA HIS A 5 8.67 -3.84 -38.77
C HIS A 5 8.13 -3.77 -38.33
N ASP A 6 7.84 -3.57 -38.18
CA ASP A 6 7.44 -3.81 -37.92
C ASP A 6 6.81 -3.82 -37.43
N ARG A 7 6.66 -3.61 -37.18
CA ARG A 7 6.21 -3.95 -36.76
C ARG A 7 5.53 -3.94 -36.14
N ALA A 8 5.38 -3.65 -36.14
CA ALA A 8 4.90 -4.04 -35.77
C ALA A 8 4.21 -3.96 -35.32
N THR A 9 4.05 -3.59 -35.31
CA THR A 9 3.52 -3.92 -35.06
C THR A 9 2.84 -3.95 -34.75
N THR A 10 2.60 -3.68 -34.74
CA THR A 10 1.99 -4.14 -34.52
C THR A 10 1.30 -4.26 -34.13
N ASP A 11 1.08 -3.96 -34.08
CA ASP A 11 0.52 -4.47 -33.76
C ASP A 11 -0.22 -4.34 -33.20
N HIS A 12 -0.68 -4.04 -32.93
CA HIS A 12 -1.22 -4.40 -32.45
C HIS A 12 -2.03 -4.45 -31.85
N PRO A 13 -2.65 -4.25 -31.64
CA PRO A 13 -3.20 -4.57 -31.14
C PRO A 13 -3.84 -4.95 -30.53
N THR A 14 -4.27 -5.12 -30.32
CA THR A 14 -4.71 -5.68 -29.85
C THR A 14 -4.81 -5.90 -29.05
N ARG A 15 -4.99 -5.94 -28.73
CA ARG A 15 -4.95 -6.47 -27.98
C ARG A 15 -5.54 -6.45 -26.99
N ASP A 16 -6.02 -6.51 -26.76
CA ASP A 16 -6.38 -6.82 -25.97
C ASP A 16 -6.81 -7.24 -25.25
N ARG A 17 -7.40 -7.58 -24.84
CA ARG A 17 -7.78 -8.27 -24.31
C ARG A 17 -7.87 -9.39 -23.79
N THR A 18 -8.56 -9.84 -23.56
CA THR A 18 -8.64 -11.27 -23.43
C THR A 18 -7.37 -12.00 -23.71
N THR A 19 -6.57 -11.38 -24.37
CA THR A 19 -5.25 -11.93 -24.59
C THR A 19 -4.37 -11.79 -23.39
N ALA A 20 -4.97 -11.44 -22.27
CA ALA A 20 -4.25 -11.23 -21.06
C ALA A 20 -3.33 -12.38 -20.68
N ARG A 21 -3.75 -13.62 -20.90
CA ARG A 21 -2.93 -14.76 -20.53
C ARG A 21 -1.67 -14.94 -21.37
N SER A 22 -1.61 -14.33 -22.54
CA SER A 22 -0.41 -14.39 -23.38
C SER A 22 0.44 -13.14 -23.20
N SER A 23 -0.03 -12.14 -22.44
CA SER A 23 0.73 -10.93 -22.17
C SER A 23 1.57 -11.10 -20.93
N PRO A 24 2.75 -10.50 -20.88
CA PRO A 24 3.50 -10.52 -19.63
C PRO A 24 2.75 -9.77 -18.55
N LEU A 25 2.94 -10.19 -17.33
CA LEU A 25 2.37 -9.47 -16.20
C LEU A 25 2.98 -8.08 -16.11
N GLY A 26 2.15 -7.08 -15.99
CA GLY A 26 2.61 -5.75 -15.66
C GLY A 26 2.97 -5.64 -14.19
N ASP A 27 3.50 -4.51 -13.82
CA ASP A 27 3.88 -4.27 -12.43
C ASP A 27 2.65 -4.33 -11.52
N ARG A 28 2.86 -4.78 -10.33
CA ARG A 28 1.81 -4.85 -9.31
C ARG A 28 2.28 -4.14 -8.05
N ASN A 29 1.37 -3.44 -7.41
CA ASN A 29 1.67 -2.72 -6.18
C ASN A 29 0.48 -2.87 -5.24
N CYS A 30 0.53 -3.92 -4.43
CA CYS A 30 -0.53 -4.22 -3.48
C CYS A 30 0.13 -4.68 -2.20
N VAL A 31 -0.19 -4.01 -1.10
CA VAL A 31 0.37 -4.32 0.21
C VAL A 31 -0.78 -4.64 1.15
N LEU A 32 -0.71 -5.79 1.79
CA LEU A 32 -1.69 -6.24 2.78
C LEU A 32 -0.93 -6.55 4.06
N LEU A 33 -1.26 -5.84 5.13
CA LEU A 33 -0.56 -5.98 6.39
C LEU A 33 -1.55 -6.14 7.54
N VAL A 34 -1.18 -6.95 8.50
CA VAL A 34 -1.86 -7.02 9.79
C VAL A 34 -0.78 -6.88 10.85
N GLY A 35 -0.93 -5.92 11.73
CA GLY A 35 0.09 -5.68 12.74
C GLY A 35 -0.41 -4.77 13.85
N LYS A 36 0.52 -4.36 14.67
CA LYS A 36 0.24 -3.55 15.85
C LYS A 36 0.82 -2.15 15.68
N VAL A 37 0.04 -1.15 16.02
CA VAL A 37 0.52 0.24 15.99
C VAL A 37 1.57 0.42 17.07
N ARG A 38 2.74 0.92 16.71
CA ARG A 38 3.87 1.06 17.64
C ARG A 38 4.33 2.49 17.82
N SER A 39 3.75 3.44 17.13
CA SER A 39 4.07 4.85 17.32
C SER A 39 2.80 5.64 17.54
N GLU A 40 2.91 6.78 18.22
CA GLU A 40 1.79 7.69 18.31
C GLU A 40 1.42 8.17 16.92
N PRO A 41 0.15 8.17 16.55
CA PRO A 41 -0.24 8.64 15.24
C PRO A 41 0.00 10.14 15.12
N ALA A 42 0.49 10.56 13.98
CA ALA A 42 0.71 11.95 13.66
C ALA A 42 -0.20 12.33 12.48
N TRP A 43 -0.74 13.53 12.51
CA TRP A 43 -1.70 13.99 11.53
C TRP A 43 -1.08 15.08 10.68
N TYR A 44 -1.20 14.95 9.38
CA TYR A 44 -0.62 15.89 8.42
C TYR A 44 -1.61 16.24 7.34
N ASP A 45 -1.52 17.47 6.84
CA ASP A 45 -2.21 17.84 5.63
C ASP A 45 -1.26 17.61 4.46
N ARG A 46 -1.73 16.91 3.46
CA ARG A 46 -0.96 16.59 2.25
C ARG A 46 -1.77 17.03 1.03
N PRO A 47 -1.12 17.16 -0.15
CA PRO A 47 -1.85 17.53 -1.36
C PRO A 47 -3.03 16.62 -1.67
N GLU A 48 -2.88 15.32 -1.37
CA GLU A 48 -3.93 14.33 -1.62
C GLU A 48 -4.98 14.27 -0.51
N GLY A 49 -4.84 15.04 0.56
CA GLY A 49 -5.78 15.07 1.65
C GLY A 49 -5.12 14.89 3.02
N ARG A 50 -5.94 14.88 4.05
CA ARG A 50 -5.44 14.70 5.41
C ARG A 50 -4.95 13.27 5.60
N ALA A 51 -3.81 13.12 6.24
CA ALA A 51 -3.20 11.82 6.48
C ALA A 51 -2.95 11.58 7.96
N CYS A 52 -3.10 10.32 8.37
CA CYS A 52 -2.68 9.84 9.67
C CYS A 52 -1.49 8.91 9.45
N CYS A 53 -0.35 9.26 10.02
CA CYS A 53 0.88 8.50 9.82
C CYS A 53 1.25 7.78 11.11
N PHE A 54 1.57 6.52 11.00
CA PHE A 54 1.95 5.69 12.14
C PHE A 54 2.84 4.55 11.68
N ASP A 55 3.56 3.95 12.62
CA ASP A 55 4.36 2.77 12.34
C ASP A 55 3.58 1.53 12.74
N LEU A 56 3.56 0.56 11.85
CA LEU A 56 2.92 -0.72 12.09
C LEU A 56 4.00 -1.76 12.27
N GLU A 57 3.93 -2.53 13.34
CA GLU A 57 4.86 -3.60 13.61
C GLU A 57 4.23 -4.93 13.22
N ILE A 58 4.91 -5.65 12.36
CA ILE A 58 4.46 -6.95 11.88
C ILE A 58 5.46 -8.00 12.33
N ALA A 59 5.00 -8.95 13.14
CA ALA A 59 5.78 -10.10 13.54
C ALA A 59 5.31 -11.28 12.70
N ASP A 60 6.16 -11.70 11.78
CA ASP A 60 5.81 -12.76 10.84
C ASP A 60 6.61 -14.01 11.19
N GLY A 61 6.05 -14.82 12.07
CA GLY A 61 6.71 -16.01 12.57
C GLY A 61 7.33 -15.79 13.94
N GLU A 62 7.56 -16.89 14.66
CA GLU A 62 8.03 -16.83 16.04
C GLU A 62 9.45 -16.33 16.17
N ASP A 63 10.30 -16.75 15.24
CA ASP A 63 11.71 -16.43 15.30
C ASP A 63 12.12 -15.26 14.41
N ALA A 64 11.16 -14.69 13.69
CA ALA A 64 11.45 -13.59 12.79
C ALA A 64 11.51 -12.27 13.55
N ALA A 65 12.47 -11.44 13.22
CA ALA A 65 12.51 -10.09 13.72
C ALA A 65 11.29 -9.35 13.20
N ALA A 66 10.66 -8.56 14.06
CA ALA A 66 9.50 -7.78 13.65
C ALA A 66 9.90 -6.71 12.65
N ALA A 67 9.10 -6.55 11.61
CA ALA A 67 9.29 -5.47 10.66
C ALA A 67 8.49 -4.26 11.12
N ARG A 68 9.06 -3.09 10.93
CA ARG A 68 8.40 -1.83 11.27
C ARG A 68 8.17 -1.06 9.99
N VAL A 69 6.91 -0.79 9.68
CA VAL A 69 6.51 -0.24 8.39
C VAL A 69 5.80 1.08 8.61
N PRO A 70 6.27 2.17 7.99
CA PRO A 70 5.54 3.43 8.06
C PRO A 70 4.30 3.37 7.17
N VAL A 71 3.17 3.74 7.73
CA VAL A 71 1.88 3.76 7.04
C VAL A 71 1.35 5.18 7.03
N ALA A 72 0.89 5.61 5.87
CA ALA A 72 0.17 6.87 5.73
C ALA A 72 -1.25 6.55 5.31
N TRP A 73 -2.20 6.70 6.22
CA TRP A 73 -3.61 6.50 5.94
C TRP A 73 -4.17 7.81 5.41
N ILE A 74 -4.52 7.80 4.14
CA ILE A 74 -4.94 8.99 3.41
C ILE A 74 -6.47 9.00 3.31
N ASP A 75 -7.04 10.19 3.28
CA ASP A 75 -8.48 10.38 3.07
C ASP A 75 -9.32 9.66 4.13
N LEU A 76 -9.01 9.96 5.36
CA LEU A 76 -9.60 9.32 6.52
C LEU A 76 -11.07 9.61 6.71
N PRO A 77 -11.81 8.67 7.31
CA PRO A 77 -13.11 9.02 7.84
C PRO A 77 -12.94 10.02 8.97
N ARG A 78 -14.00 10.74 9.27
CA ARG A 78 -13.97 11.80 10.28
C ARG A 78 -13.43 11.34 11.63
N LYS A 79 -13.73 10.10 12.01
CA LYS A 79 -13.22 9.51 13.25
C LYS A 79 -12.31 8.35 12.93
N ALA A 80 -11.03 8.57 13.14
CA ALA A 80 -10.02 7.53 12.96
C ALA A 80 -9.47 7.08 14.31
N SER A 81 -10.34 6.92 15.30
CA SER A 81 -9.96 6.59 16.65
C SER A 81 -9.37 5.19 16.81
N ILE A 82 -9.45 4.36 15.76
CA ILE A 82 -8.87 3.02 15.81
C ILE A 82 -7.33 3.04 15.80
N VAL A 83 -6.72 4.15 15.37
CA VAL A 83 -5.27 4.25 15.32
C VAL A 83 -4.75 4.71 16.67
N ARG A 84 -4.34 3.76 17.49
CA ARG A 84 -3.79 3.99 18.83
C ARG A 84 -2.64 3.04 19.05
N VAL A 85 -1.66 3.47 19.82
CA VAL A 85 -0.54 2.60 20.17
C VAL A 85 -1.08 1.31 20.79
N GLY A 86 -0.62 0.18 20.28
CA GLY A 86 -1.04 -1.13 20.75
C GLY A 86 -2.24 -1.72 20.01
N ALA A 87 -2.94 -0.93 19.22
CA ALA A 87 -4.08 -1.44 18.46
C ALA A 87 -3.60 -2.34 17.32
N ARG A 88 -4.34 -3.41 17.06
CA ARG A 88 -4.06 -4.28 15.92
C ARG A 88 -4.96 -3.90 14.76
N LEU A 89 -4.33 -3.64 13.63
CA LEU A 89 -5.02 -3.14 12.44
C LEU A 89 -4.71 -4.01 11.23
N ALA A 90 -5.67 -4.10 10.32
CA ALA A 90 -5.47 -4.65 8.99
C ALA A 90 -5.42 -3.47 8.03
N VAL A 91 -4.41 -3.44 7.20
CA VAL A 91 -4.11 -2.34 6.30
C VAL A 91 -4.00 -2.87 4.88
N ALA A 92 -4.70 -2.27 3.95
CA ALA A 92 -4.56 -2.55 2.53
C ALA A 92 -4.15 -1.27 1.83
N GLY A 93 -3.09 -1.35 1.04
CA GLY A 93 -2.59 -0.16 0.39
C GLY A 93 -1.57 -0.46 -0.69
N ARG A 94 -0.76 0.52 -0.96
CA ARG A 94 0.26 0.48 -2.00
C ARG A 94 1.56 0.96 -1.42
N LEU A 95 2.65 0.41 -1.91
CA LEU A 95 3.97 0.89 -1.55
C LEU A 95 4.23 2.20 -2.28
N HIS A 96 4.67 3.20 -1.56
CA HIS A 96 4.91 4.53 -2.10
C HIS A 96 6.28 5.02 -1.66
N GLN A 97 7.02 5.61 -2.59
CA GLN A 97 8.30 6.21 -2.28
C GLN A 97 8.09 7.69 -2.01
N ARG A 98 8.44 8.10 -0.81
CA ARG A 98 8.28 9.48 -0.39
C ARG A 98 9.64 10.17 -0.39
N PHE A 99 9.67 11.39 -0.91
CA PHE A 99 10.86 12.22 -0.92
C PHE A 99 10.69 13.32 0.12
N PHE A 100 11.73 13.61 0.86
CA PHE A 100 11.70 14.69 1.83
C PHE A 100 13.09 15.30 2.00
N ARG A 101 13.11 16.52 2.52
CA ARG A 101 14.36 17.23 2.73
C ARG A 101 14.76 17.14 4.19
N ALA A 102 16.01 16.78 4.44
CA ALA A 102 16.57 16.75 5.78
C ALA A 102 18.04 17.13 5.69
N GLU A 103 18.45 18.07 6.51
CA GLU A 103 19.84 18.52 6.58
C GLU A 103 20.42 18.90 5.22
N GLY A 104 19.64 19.63 4.43
CA GLY A 104 20.07 20.10 3.13
C GLY A 104 20.10 19.05 2.03
N ARG A 105 19.68 17.83 2.31
CA ARG A 105 19.67 16.74 1.33
C ARG A 105 18.27 16.24 1.07
N THR A 106 18.09 15.66 -0.12
CA THR A 106 16.86 14.97 -0.45
C THR A 106 17.03 13.50 -0.05
N LEU A 107 16.14 13.02 0.79
CA LEU A 107 16.12 11.64 1.23
C LEU A 107 14.86 10.96 0.71
N THR A 108 14.91 9.65 0.63
CA THR A 108 13.76 8.86 0.21
C THR A 108 13.39 7.87 1.31
N ARG A 109 12.11 7.53 1.36
CA ARG A 109 11.59 6.60 2.33
C ARG A 109 10.42 5.86 1.71
N LEU A 110 10.36 4.56 1.92
CA LEU A 110 9.21 3.78 1.51
C LEU A 110 8.16 3.84 2.60
N GLU A 111 6.92 4.00 2.20
CA GLU A 111 5.79 3.97 3.11
C GLU A 111 4.63 3.25 2.43
N VAL A 112 3.70 2.74 3.22
CA VAL A 112 2.48 2.16 2.70
C VAL A 112 1.42 3.24 2.73
N ARG A 113 0.89 3.59 1.57
CA ARG A 113 -0.23 4.52 1.46
C ARG A 113 -1.50 3.72 1.40
N SER A 114 -2.42 4.04 2.28
CA SER A 114 -3.65 3.28 2.39
C SER A 114 -4.87 4.18 2.50
N THR A 115 -5.98 3.73 1.91
CA THR A 115 -7.29 4.31 2.15
C THR A 115 -8.18 3.32 2.90
N ARG A 116 -7.66 2.13 3.21
CA ARG A 116 -8.45 1.06 3.81
C ARG A 116 -7.71 0.49 5.03
N VAL A 117 -8.17 0.91 6.19
CA VAL A 117 -7.62 0.46 7.47
C VAL A 117 -8.79 0.06 8.35
N VAL A 118 -8.76 -1.13 8.91
CA VAL A 118 -9.80 -1.60 9.79
C VAL A 118 -9.20 -2.25 11.03
N SER A 119 -9.95 -2.22 12.12
CA SER A 119 -9.56 -2.91 13.35
C SER A 119 -9.73 -4.40 13.18
N THR A 120 -8.79 -5.18 13.71
CA THR A 120 -8.90 -6.64 13.68
C THR A 120 -9.90 -7.18 14.71
N ARG A 121 -10.44 -6.33 15.56
CA ARG A 121 -11.50 -6.74 16.49
C ARG A 121 -12.72 -7.27 15.73
N GLY A 122 -13.01 -6.68 14.57
CA GLY A 122 -14.01 -7.22 13.66
C GLY A 122 -13.35 -8.15 12.68
N ARG A 123 -13.06 -9.39 13.10
CA ARG A 123 -12.31 -10.33 12.25
C ARG A 123 -12.93 -10.52 10.87
N ALA A 124 -14.23 -10.72 10.81
CA ALA A 124 -14.92 -10.92 9.52
C ALA A 124 -14.73 -9.72 8.60
N ARG A 125 -14.81 -8.52 9.17
CA ARG A 125 -14.65 -7.29 8.41
C ARG A 125 -13.21 -7.14 7.91
N ALA A 126 -12.23 -7.48 8.74
CA ALA A 126 -10.83 -7.42 8.35
C ALA A 126 -10.53 -8.42 7.24
N VAL A 127 -11.02 -9.65 7.37
CA VAL A 127 -10.85 -10.68 6.35
C VAL A 127 -11.49 -10.25 5.04
N ALA A 128 -12.71 -9.74 5.10
CA ALA A 128 -13.41 -9.28 3.90
C ALA A 128 -12.65 -8.16 3.20
N MET A 129 -12.08 -7.24 3.95
CA MET A 129 -11.31 -6.14 3.39
C MET A 129 -10.04 -6.66 2.69
N LEU A 130 -9.35 -7.60 3.32
CA LEU A 130 -8.12 -8.16 2.74
C LEU A 130 -8.44 -8.98 1.49
N ASP A 131 -9.49 -9.78 1.52
CA ASP A 131 -9.91 -10.57 0.36
C ASP A 131 -10.29 -9.67 -0.81
N ASP A 132 -11.01 -8.60 -0.53
CA ASP A 132 -11.42 -7.65 -1.56
C ASP A 132 -10.22 -6.95 -2.18
N ALA A 133 -9.20 -6.68 -1.39
CA ALA A 133 -8.01 -5.99 -1.88
C ALA A 133 -7.17 -6.83 -2.84
N VAL A 134 -7.24 -8.17 -2.74
CA VAL A 134 -6.52 -9.05 -3.67
C VAL A 134 -7.33 -9.42 -4.90
N ALA A 135 -8.62 -9.14 -4.89
CA ALA A 135 -9.52 -9.52 -5.99
C ALA A 135 -9.25 -8.74 -7.28
#